data_063b9438ebc0521a6617f4b8dc435ee6
#
_entry.id   063b9438ebc0521a6617f4b8dc435ee6
#
_cell.length_a   1.000
_cell.length_b   1.000
_cell.length_c   1.000
_cell.angle_alpha   90.00
_cell.angle_beta   90.00
_cell.angle_gamma   90.00
#
_symmetry.space_group_name_H-M   'P 1'
#
loop_
_entity.id
_entity.type
_entity.pdbx_description
1 polymer ?
#
loop_
_entity_poly.entity_id
_entity_poly.type
_entity_poly.pdbx_seq_one_letter_code
_entity_poly.pdbx_strand_id
1 'polypeptide(L)'
;MKKLLFIDRDGTLVIEPPIDYQLDSLEKLEFYPKVMRNLGFIRSKLDFDFVMVTNQDGLGTASFPEETFWPAHNLMMKTLEGEGITFDDICIDRSMPDDNAPTRKPRTGMLAKYLDNPDYDLSHSFVIGDRPTDVELAKNLGCRAILLQDDTALLKPISEGGGAACDGLEDYCALATRDWDKVAEFLFAGERTAEVRRTTKETDIYLSLIHISEP
;
A
#
# COMPACT_ATOMS: atom_id res chain seq x y z
N MET A 1 15.02 4.38 -12.75
CA MET A 1 14.20 3.29 -12.20
C MET A 1 12.94 3.92 -11.62
N LYS A 2 11.78 3.34 -11.87
CA LYS A 2 10.48 3.81 -11.35
C LYS A 2 10.26 3.29 -9.94
N LYS A 3 9.73 4.13 -9.07
CA LYS A 3 9.30 3.72 -7.72
C LYS A 3 7.83 3.35 -7.75
N LEU A 4 7.44 2.43 -6.88
CA LEU A 4 6.10 1.86 -6.85
C LEU A 4 5.42 2.11 -5.49
N LEU A 5 4.13 2.44 -5.53
CA LEU A 5 3.25 2.30 -4.38
C LEU A 5 2.30 1.14 -4.64
N PHE A 6 2.51 0.05 -3.93
CA PHE A 6 1.58 -1.08 -3.87
C PHE A 6 0.51 -0.74 -2.84
N ILE A 7 -0.72 -0.55 -3.26
CA ILE A 7 -1.78 -0.01 -2.41
C ILE A 7 -2.87 -1.05 -2.27
N ASP A 8 -3.19 -1.44 -1.04
CA ASP A 8 -4.34 -2.28 -0.77
C ASP A 8 -5.65 -1.52 -0.99
N ARG A 9 -6.75 -2.24 -1.13
CA ARG A 9 -8.08 -1.69 -1.39
C ARG A 9 -8.88 -1.49 -0.12
N ASP A 10 -9.25 -2.61 0.53
CA ASP A 10 -10.15 -2.62 1.68
C ASP A 10 -9.40 -2.22 2.96
N GLY A 11 -9.98 -1.37 3.80
CA GLY A 11 -9.28 -0.78 4.94
C GLY A 11 -8.23 0.28 4.58
N THR A 12 -8.00 0.54 3.28
CA THR A 12 -6.92 1.41 2.77
C THR A 12 -7.45 2.51 1.86
N LEU A 13 -8.01 2.16 0.69
CA LEU A 13 -8.67 3.10 -0.22
C LEU A 13 -10.12 3.35 0.18
N VAL A 14 -10.76 2.29 0.65
CA VAL A 14 -12.16 2.28 1.10
C VAL A 14 -12.25 1.69 2.50
N ILE A 15 -13.28 2.07 3.23
CA ILE A 15 -13.59 1.46 4.53
C ILE A 15 -13.99 0.01 4.28
N GLU A 16 -13.38 -0.91 5.00
CA GLU A 16 -13.77 -2.31 4.95
C GLU A 16 -15.11 -2.52 5.69
N PRO A 17 -16.12 -3.15 5.06
CA PRO A 17 -17.37 -3.44 5.73
C PRO A 17 -17.18 -4.31 6.99
N PRO A 18 -17.71 -3.90 8.16
CA PRO A 18 -17.32 -4.51 9.44
C PRO A 18 -17.94 -5.87 9.73
N ILE A 19 -18.94 -6.33 8.95
CA ILE A 19 -19.70 -7.54 9.24
C ILE A 19 -19.17 -8.73 8.42
N ASP A 20 -19.09 -8.58 7.12
CA ASP A 20 -18.74 -9.64 6.17
C ASP A 20 -17.42 -9.38 5.43
N TYR A 21 -16.81 -8.20 5.66
CA TYR A 21 -15.56 -7.79 5.03
C TYR A 21 -15.60 -7.74 3.50
N GLN A 22 -16.83 -7.71 2.92
CA GLN A 22 -17.04 -7.71 1.48
C GLN A 22 -17.66 -6.40 1.01
N LEU A 23 -17.00 -5.70 0.10
CA LEU A 23 -17.57 -4.56 -0.61
C LEU A 23 -18.35 -5.08 -1.82
N ASP A 24 -19.57 -5.57 -1.56
CA ASP A 24 -20.44 -6.28 -2.49
C ASP A 24 -21.66 -5.46 -2.96
N SER A 25 -21.75 -4.19 -2.56
CA SER A 25 -22.81 -3.30 -3.01
C SER A 25 -22.35 -1.83 -3.05
N LEU A 26 -23.09 -0.99 -3.77
CA LEU A 26 -22.81 0.45 -3.85
C LEU A 26 -23.05 1.16 -2.53
N GLU A 27 -24.00 0.68 -1.73
CA GLU A 27 -24.34 1.23 -0.41
C GLU A 27 -23.20 1.07 0.61
N LYS A 28 -22.37 0.03 0.42
CA LYS A 28 -21.19 -0.23 1.27
C LYS A 28 -19.95 0.56 0.84
N LEU A 29 -19.99 1.23 -0.34
CA LEU A 29 -18.84 1.96 -0.85
C LEU A 29 -18.64 3.26 -0.07
N GLU A 30 -17.66 3.27 0.79
CA GLU A 30 -17.23 4.45 1.55
C GLU A 30 -15.71 4.62 1.40
N PHE A 31 -15.26 5.78 0.91
CA PHE A 31 -13.83 6.04 0.79
C PHE A 31 -13.18 6.29 2.14
N TYR A 32 -11.94 5.81 2.28
CA TYR A 32 -11.17 6.07 3.48
C TYR A 32 -10.97 7.60 3.66
N PRO A 33 -11.08 8.11 4.90
CA PRO A 33 -10.96 9.56 5.15
C PRO A 33 -9.69 10.15 4.56
N LYS A 34 -9.83 11.24 3.81
CA LYS A 34 -8.74 12.02 3.21
C LYS A 34 -7.95 11.30 2.09
N VAL A 35 -8.30 10.05 1.73
CA VAL A 35 -7.57 9.27 0.72
C VAL A 35 -7.50 9.99 -0.62
N MET A 36 -8.62 10.55 -1.11
CA MET A 36 -8.71 11.22 -2.41
C MET A 36 -7.69 12.35 -2.55
N ARG A 37 -7.72 13.31 -1.62
CA ARG A 37 -6.84 14.47 -1.70
C ARG A 37 -5.37 14.10 -1.59
N ASN A 38 -5.04 13.11 -0.75
CA ASN A 38 -3.66 12.72 -0.50
C ASN A 38 -3.09 11.87 -1.63
N LEU A 39 -3.85 10.92 -2.18
CA LEU A 39 -3.44 10.19 -3.38
C LEU A 39 -3.32 11.10 -4.60
N GLY A 40 -4.26 12.06 -4.77
CA GLY A 40 -4.16 13.07 -5.83
C GLY A 40 -2.91 13.94 -5.69
N PHE A 41 -2.56 14.34 -4.46
CA PHE A 41 -1.31 15.04 -4.18
C PHE A 41 -0.09 14.17 -4.52
N ILE A 42 -0.04 12.94 -4.04
CA ILE A 42 1.08 12.00 -4.29
C ILE A 42 1.22 11.77 -5.79
N ARG A 43 0.12 11.45 -6.51
CA ARG A 43 0.14 11.21 -7.96
C ARG A 43 0.63 12.41 -8.75
N SER A 44 0.32 13.64 -8.31
CA SER A 44 0.68 14.88 -9.03
C SER A 44 2.07 15.42 -8.71
N LYS A 45 2.65 15.08 -7.55
CA LYS A 45 3.88 15.70 -7.02
C LYS A 45 5.04 14.75 -6.86
N LEU A 46 4.78 13.43 -6.76
CA LEU A 46 5.81 12.44 -6.52
C LEU A 46 5.86 11.46 -7.70
N ASP A 47 7.05 10.94 -8.00
CA ASP A 47 7.28 10.02 -9.12
C ASP A 47 7.12 8.57 -8.65
N PHE A 48 5.84 8.17 -8.44
CA PHE A 48 5.45 6.80 -8.15
C PHE A 48 4.45 6.27 -9.17
N ASP A 49 4.66 5.06 -9.67
CA ASP A 49 3.61 4.28 -10.32
C ASP A 49 2.73 3.62 -9.25
N PHE A 50 1.41 3.62 -9.43
CA PHE A 50 0.46 3.06 -8.49
C PHE A 50 0.02 1.67 -8.91
N VAL A 51 0.14 0.70 -8.02
CA VAL A 51 -0.27 -0.68 -8.22
C VAL A 51 -1.26 -1.07 -7.12
N MET A 52 -2.51 -1.34 -7.48
CA MET A 52 -3.47 -1.90 -6.53
C MET A 52 -3.18 -3.38 -6.32
N VAL A 53 -3.12 -3.83 -5.05
CA VAL A 53 -2.88 -5.22 -4.70
C VAL A 53 -3.85 -5.65 -3.61
N THR A 54 -4.86 -6.43 -3.96
CA THR A 54 -5.93 -6.78 -3.03
C THR A 54 -6.25 -8.28 -3.05
N ASN A 55 -6.52 -8.84 -1.86
CA ASN A 55 -7.09 -10.17 -1.72
C ASN A 55 -8.61 -10.05 -1.63
N GLN A 56 -9.33 -10.74 -2.50
CA GLN A 56 -10.79 -10.76 -2.56
C GLN A 56 -11.27 -12.20 -2.36
N ASP A 57 -11.37 -12.61 -1.11
CA ASP A 57 -11.60 -13.99 -0.70
C ASP A 57 -12.89 -14.56 -1.31
N GLY A 58 -12.73 -15.58 -2.15
CA GLY A 58 -13.84 -16.26 -2.78
C GLY A 58 -14.57 -15.48 -3.88
N LEU A 59 -13.99 -14.42 -4.42
CA LEU A 59 -14.57 -13.68 -5.54
C LEU A 59 -14.80 -14.60 -6.75
N GLY A 60 -16.05 -14.60 -7.25
CA GLY A 60 -16.53 -15.49 -8.31
C GLY A 60 -17.19 -16.77 -7.78
N THR A 61 -17.28 -16.95 -6.46
CA THR A 61 -18.04 -18.06 -5.85
C THR A 61 -19.45 -17.62 -5.45
N ALA A 62 -20.26 -18.56 -4.97
CA ALA A 62 -21.60 -18.25 -4.47
C ALA A 62 -21.62 -17.34 -3.24
N SER A 63 -20.53 -17.33 -2.45
CA SER A 63 -20.39 -16.46 -1.27
C SER A 63 -19.99 -15.04 -1.61
N PHE A 64 -19.36 -14.82 -2.77
CA PHE A 64 -18.98 -13.50 -3.26
C PHE A 64 -19.08 -13.45 -4.79
N PRO A 65 -20.31 -13.30 -5.34
CA PRO A 65 -20.54 -13.29 -6.79
C PRO A 65 -19.89 -12.07 -7.47
N GLU A 66 -19.41 -12.26 -8.69
CA GLU A 66 -18.81 -11.17 -9.47
C GLU A 66 -19.80 -10.03 -9.73
N GLU A 67 -21.08 -10.33 -9.89
CA GLU A 67 -22.14 -9.35 -10.12
C GLU A 67 -22.30 -8.36 -8.98
N THR A 68 -21.89 -8.73 -7.78
CA THR A 68 -21.95 -7.87 -6.59
C THR A 68 -20.65 -7.08 -6.39
N PHE A 69 -19.51 -7.64 -6.76
CA PHE A 69 -18.20 -7.01 -6.63
C PHE A 69 -17.95 -5.88 -7.62
N TRP A 70 -18.14 -6.16 -8.93
CA TRP A 70 -17.72 -5.25 -9.99
C TRP A 70 -18.43 -3.89 -9.98
N PRO A 71 -19.72 -3.76 -9.66
CA PRO A 71 -20.37 -2.45 -9.61
C PRO A 71 -19.69 -1.47 -8.64
N ALA A 72 -19.42 -1.93 -7.40
CA ALA A 72 -18.77 -1.11 -6.38
C ALA A 72 -17.30 -0.82 -6.74
N HIS A 73 -16.56 -1.85 -7.19
CA HIS A 73 -15.18 -1.70 -7.63
C HIS A 73 -15.05 -0.72 -8.79
N ASN A 74 -15.87 -0.84 -9.82
CA ASN A 74 -15.82 0.02 -11.00
C ASN A 74 -16.22 1.47 -10.66
N LEU A 75 -17.19 1.68 -9.77
CA LEU A 75 -17.54 3.02 -9.31
C LEU A 75 -16.38 3.65 -8.52
N MET A 76 -15.75 2.90 -7.64
CA MET A 76 -14.55 3.33 -6.91
C MET A 76 -13.44 3.77 -7.88
N MET A 77 -13.10 2.92 -8.86
CA MET A 77 -12.06 3.21 -9.84
C MET A 77 -12.40 4.43 -10.70
N LYS A 78 -13.63 4.52 -11.20
CA LYS A 78 -14.10 5.68 -11.96
C LYS A 78 -14.04 6.99 -11.15
N THR A 79 -14.35 6.92 -9.87
CA THR A 79 -14.30 8.09 -8.98
C THR A 79 -12.86 8.53 -8.76
N LEU A 80 -11.94 7.59 -8.50
CA LEU A 80 -10.51 7.88 -8.36
C LEU A 80 -9.93 8.49 -9.65
N GLU A 81 -10.25 7.90 -10.81
CA GLU A 81 -9.82 8.42 -12.12
C GLU A 81 -10.35 9.84 -12.37
N GLY A 82 -11.61 10.13 -11.99
CA GLY A 82 -12.19 11.46 -12.08
C GLY A 82 -11.46 12.52 -11.26
N GLU A 83 -10.80 12.12 -10.18
CA GLU A 83 -9.92 12.95 -9.33
C GLU A 83 -8.45 12.95 -9.81
N GLY A 84 -8.16 12.37 -10.97
CA GLY A 84 -6.80 12.25 -11.52
C GLY A 84 -5.93 11.19 -10.85
N ILE A 85 -6.52 10.30 -10.07
CA ILE A 85 -5.83 9.20 -9.39
C ILE A 85 -5.96 7.94 -10.25
N THR A 86 -4.93 7.66 -11.04
CA THR A 86 -4.88 6.51 -11.94
C THR A 86 -3.96 5.43 -11.39
N PHE A 87 -4.35 4.17 -11.55
CA PHE A 87 -3.53 3.01 -11.24
C PHE A 87 -2.89 2.48 -12.52
N ASP A 88 -1.58 2.22 -12.46
CA ASP A 88 -0.80 1.67 -13.56
C ASP A 88 -1.01 0.15 -13.69
N ASP A 89 -1.43 -0.49 -12.58
CA ASP A 89 -1.77 -1.92 -12.55
C ASP A 89 -2.78 -2.21 -11.44
N ILE A 90 -3.58 -3.29 -11.62
CA ILE A 90 -4.57 -3.75 -10.66
C ILE A 90 -4.44 -5.27 -10.53
N CYS A 91 -4.00 -5.72 -9.36
CA CYS A 91 -3.78 -7.12 -9.01
C CYS A 91 -4.82 -7.57 -7.99
N ILE A 92 -5.73 -8.46 -8.39
CA ILE A 92 -6.80 -9.00 -7.54
C ILE A 92 -6.58 -10.50 -7.38
N ASP A 93 -6.27 -10.94 -6.17
CA ASP A 93 -6.29 -12.36 -5.82
C ASP A 93 -7.69 -12.77 -5.37
N ARG A 94 -8.16 -13.93 -5.84
CA ARG A 94 -9.53 -14.45 -5.61
C ARG A 94 -9.55 -15.69 -4.72
N SER A 95 -8.37 -16.16 -4.33
CA SER A 95 -8.24 -17.40 -3.59
C SER A 95 -8.67 -17.27 -2.13
N MET A 96 -9.10 -18.37 -1.56
CA MET A 96 -9.30 -18.47 -0.12
C MET A 96 -7.95 -18.61 0.61
N PRO A 97 -7.86 -18.29 1.91
CA PRO A 97 -6.65 -18.45 2.69
C PRO A 97 -6.07 -19.88 2.63
N ASP A 98 -6.94 -20.89 2.67
CA ASP A 98 -6.57 -22.31 2.69
C ASP A 98 -6.05 -22.82 1.34
N ASP A 99 -6.31 -22.13 0.24
CA ASP A 99 -5.81 -22.48 -1.10
C ASP A 99 -4.30 -22.35 -1.21
N ASN A 100 -3.67 -21.61 -0.31
CA ASN A 100 -2.24 -21.34 -0.32
C ASN A 100 -1.70 -20.83 -1.67
N ALA A 101 -2.53 -20.09 -2.42
CA ALA A 101 -2.21 -19.61 -3.75
C ALA A 101 -0.94 -18.72 -3.73
N PRO A 102 -0.05 -18.88 -4.70
CA PRO A 102 1.18 -18.07 -4.78
C PRO A 102 0.91 -16.59 -5.07
N THR A 103 -0.29 -16.27 -5.56
CA THR A 103 -0.75 -14.94 -5.91
C THR A 103 -1.32 -14.16 -4.73
N ARG A 104 -1.76 -14.88 -3.67
CA ARG A 104 -2.36 -14.27 -2.48
C ARG A 104 -1.33 -13.56 -1.61
N LYS A 105 -1.58 -12.29 -1.23
CA LYS A 105 -0.77 -11.58 -0.21
C LYS A 105 -0.71 -12.42 1.09
N PRO A 106 0.46 -12.54 1.72
CA PRO A 106 1.71 -11.80 1.52
C PRO A 106 2.66 -12.36 0.45
N ARG A 107 2.22 -13.38 -0.32
CA ARG A 107 3.05 -13.92 -1.42
C ARG A 107 3.06 -12.96 -2.61
N THR A 108 4.13 -13.03 -3.40
CA THR A 108 4.45 -12.07 -4.46
C THR A 108 4.08 -12.53 -5.87
N GLY A 109 3.35 -13.63 -6.02
CA GLY A 109 3.09 -14.23 -7.33
C GLY A 109 2.42 -13.31 -8.34
N MET A 110 1.47 -12.44 -7.92
CA MET A 110 0.88 -11.43 -8.80
C MET A 110 1.86 -10.32 -9.21
N LEU A 111 2.93 -10.15 -8.44
CA LEU A 111 3.87 -9.04 -8.54
C LEU A 111 5.23 -9.49 -9.10
N ALA A 112 5.32 -10.72 -9.61
CA ALA A 112 6.57 -11.29 -10.14
C ALA A 112 7.24 -10.42 -11.22
N LYS A 113 6.45 -9.67 -12.01
CA LYS A 113 6.97 -8.77 -13.04
C LYS A 113 7.75 -7.57 -12.51
N TYR A 114 7.62 -7.27 -11.22
CA TYR A 114 8.34 -6.18 -10.55
C TYR A 114 9.61 -6.67 -9.85
N LEU A 115 9.68 -7.99 -9.53
CA LEU A 115 10.84 -8.61 -8.92
C LEU A 115 11.97 -8.79 -9.95
N ASP A 116 13.20 -8.61 -9.54
CA ASP A 116 14.40 -8.75 -10.40
C ASP A 116 14.31 -7.95 -11.71
N ASN A 117 13.51 -6.90 -11.75
CA ASN A 117 13.31 -6.05 -12.90
C ASN A 117 14.05 -4.70 -12.71
N PRO A 118 15.10 -4.42 -13.50
CA PRO A 118 15.93 -3.23 -13.34
C PRO A 118 15.20 -1.90 -13.64
N ASP A 119 13.99 -1.95 -14.21
CA ASP A 119 13.21 -0.75 -14.48
C ASP A 119 12.57 -0.18 -13.21
N TYR A 120 12.47 -1.00 -12.16
CA TYR A 120 11.82 -0.65 -10.89
C TYR A 120 12.82 -0.57 -9.72
N ASP A 121 12.59 0.39 -8.84
CA ASP A 121 13.35 0.59 -7.60
C ASP A 121 12.51 0.15 -6.39
N LEU A 122 12.54 -1.13 -6.09
CA LEU A 122 11.79 -1.68 -4.96
C LEU A 122 12.33 -1.17 -3.61
N SER A 123 13.62 -0.85 -3.52
CA SER A 123 14.22 -0.36 -2.28
C SER A 123 13.69 1.01 -1.84
N HIS A 124 13.17 1.81 -2.78
CA HIS A 124 12.52 3.10 -2.53
C HIS A 124 11.00 3.06 -2.81
N SER A 125 10.44 1.86 -2.94
CA SER A 125 9.01 1.61 -3.10
C SER A 125 8.36 1.29 -1.76
N PHE A 126 7.02 1.36 -1.71
CA PHE A 126 6.27 1.08 -0.47
C PHE A 126 5.03 0.22 -0.75
N VAL A 127 4.67 -0.60 0.24
CA VAL A 127 3.32 -1.18 0.35
C VAL A 127 2.52 -0.35 1.34
N ILE A 128 1.31 0.05 0.97
CA ILE A 128 0.36 0.77 1.84
C ILE A 128 -0.82 -0.16 2.08
N GLY A 129 -1.09 -0.51 3.32
CA GLY A 129 -2.18 -1.39 3.71
C GLY A 129 -2.51 -1.30 5.19
N ASP A 130 -3.57 -1.98 5.62
CA ASP A 130 -4.06 -1.90 7.00
C ASP A 130 -3.75 -3.16 7.83
N ARG A 131 -3.13 -4.19 7.21
CA ARG A 131 -2.91 -5.50 7.85
C ARG A 131 -1.43 -5.87 7.95
N PRO A 132 -1.05 -6.73 8.92
CA PRO A 132 0.30 -7.28 9.00
C PRO A 132 0.74 -8.00 7.71
N THR A 133 -0.19 -8.61 6.96
CA THR A 133 0.08 -9.25 5.66
C THR A 133 0.57 -8.27 4.60
N ASP A 134 0.24 -6.99 4.70
CA ASP A 134 0.76 -5.96 3.80
C ASP A 134 2.21 -5.60 4.17
N VAL A 135 2.52 -5.58 5.47
CA VAL A 135 3.91 -5.39 5.94
C VAL A 135 4.78 -6.59 5.54
N GLU A 136 4.25 -7.81 5.65
CA GLU A 136 4.93 -9.03 5.20
C GLU A 136 5.10 -9.04 3.67
N LEU A 137 4.12 -8.56 2.92
CA LEU A 137 4.27 -8.37 1.47
C LEU A 137 5.42 -7.42 1.15
N ALA A 138 5.54 -6.31 1.87
CA ALA A 138 6.65 -5.37 1.70
C ALA A 138 8.00 -6.04 1.96
N LYS A 139 8.12 -6.82 3.03
CA LYS A 139 9.30 -7.65 3.32
C LYS A 139 9.63 -8.57 2.15
N ASN A 140 8.64 -9.30 1.63
CA ASN A 140 8.81 -10.26 0.54
C ASN A 140 9.16 -9.61 -0.80
N LEU A 141 8.77 -8.34 -1.02
CA LEU A 141 9.14 -7.54 -2.19
C LEU A 141 10.50 -6.85 -2.04
N GLY A 142 11.08 -6.80 -0.85
CA GLY A 142 12.31 -6.04 -0.59
C GLY A 142 12.09 -4.53 -0.50
N CYS A 143 10.87 -4.10 -0.16
CA CYS A 143 10.51 -2.71 0.09
C CYS A 143 10.07 -2.49 1.55
N ARG A 144 9.52 -1.31 1.87
CA ARG A 144 9.01 -0.99 3.21
C ARG A 144 7.49 -0.79 3.17
N ALA A 145 6.85 -0.92 4.32
CA ALA A 145 5.41 -0.73 4.46
C ALA A 145 5.04 0.58 5.14
N ILE A 146 3.89 1.13 4.75
CA ILE A 146 3.14 2.14 5.47
C ILE A 146 1.87 1.45 5.96
N LEU A 147 1.77 1.26 7.28
CA LEU A 147 0.65 0.56 7.91
C LEU A 147 -0.43 1.56 8.32
N LEU A 148 -1.65 1.41 7.80
CA LEU A 148 -2.80 2.25 8.14
C LEU A 148 -3.46 1.82 9.46
N GLN A 149 -2.65 1.71 10.51
CA GLN A 149 -3.03 1.41 11.88
C GLN A 149 -2.22 2.27 12.84
N ASP A 150 -2.79 2.61 13.99
CA ASP A 150 -2.07 3.31 15.05
C ASP A 150 -1.38 2.32 16.01
N ASP A 151 -1.87 1.07 16.08
CA ASP A 151 -1.31 0.02 16.92
C ASP A 151 -0.34 -0.89 16.12
N THR A 152 0.93 -0.81 16.47
CA THR A 152 1.99 -1.65 15.90
C THR A 152 2.20 -2.96 16.69
N ALA A 153 1.45 -3.20 17.77
CA ALA A 153 1.56 -4.43 18.52
C ALA A 153 1.30 -5.69 17.69
N LEU A 154 0.51 -5.54 16.61
CA LEU A 154 0.24 -6.61 15.63
C LEU A 154 1.47 -7.05 14.85
N LEU A 155 2.53 -6.25 14.82
CA LEU A 155 3.78 -6.53 14.11
C LEU A 155 4.81 -7.24 14.99
N LYS A 156 4.57 -7.30 16.32
CA LYS A 156 5.46 -7.95 17.27
C LYS A 156 5.37 -9.46 17.17
N PRO A 157 6.49 -10.17 17.39
CA PRO A 157 6.45 -11.62 17.53
C PRO A 157 5.48 -12.02 18.64
N ILE A 158 4.61 -12.99 18.38
CA ILE A 158 3.77 -13.57 19.45
C ILE A 158 4.70 -14.38 20.34
N SER A 159 5.07 -13.83 21.48
CA SER A 159 5.79 -14.54 22.51
C SER A 159 4.89 -15.62 23.11
N GLU A 160 5.29 -16.88 22.92
CA GLU A 160 4.83 -18.09 23.59
C GLU A 160 3.38 -18.56 23.31
N GLY A 161 3.24 -19.55 22.42
CA GLY A 161 2.01 -20.34 22.28
C GLY A 161 1.55 -20.62 20.86
N GLY A 162 2.40 -21.15 19.99
CA GLY A 162 1.94 -22.03 18.89
C GLY A 162 1.19 -21.37 17.73
N GLY A 163 1.59 -20.21 17.29
CA GLY A 163 1.22 -19.65 15.98
C GLY A 163 2.49 -19.26 15.22
N ALA A 164 2.48 -19.34 13.89
CA ALA A 164 3.63 -18.91 13.08
C ALA A 164 4.01 -17.48 13.47
N ALA A 165 5.18 -17.32 14.08
CA ALA A 165 5.70 -16.04 14.51
C ALA A 165 5.92 -15.15 13.29
N CYS A 166 5.29 -13.98 13.26
CA CYS A 166 5.68 -12.90 12.37
C CYS A 166 6.96 -12.29 12.92
N ASP A 167 8.09 -13.00 12.76
CA ASP A 167 9.38 -12.55 13.24
C ASP A 167 9.78 -11.25 12.54
N GLY A 168 9.88 -10.15 13.30
CA GLY A 168 10.56 -8.96 12.85
C GLY A 168 9.84 -8.14 11.75
N LEU A 169 8.52 -8.09 11.68
CA LEU A 169 7.81 -7.22 10.74
C LEU A 169 7.95 -5.73 11.09
N GLU A 170 8.27 -5.39 12.32
CA GLU A 170 8.47 -3.99 12.76
C GLU A 170 9.55 -3.29 11.94
N ASP A 171 10.64 -4.00 11.58
CA ASP A 171 11.76 -3.45 10.81
C ASP A 171 11.36 -3.06 9.38
N TYR A 172 10.31 -3.66 8.85
CA TYR A 172 9.78 -3.37 7.51
C TYR A 172 8.69 -2.30 7.52
N CYS A 173 8.17 -1.90 8.68
CA CYS A 173 7.21 -0.82 8.81
C CYS A 173 7.93 0.54 8.86
N ALA A 174 7.76 1.35 7.82
CA ALA A 174 8.35 2.68 7.73
C ALA A 174 7.55 3.73 8.49
N LEU A 175 6.22 3.57 8.50
CA LEU A 175 5.26 4.45 9.14
C LEU A 175 4.03 3.65 9.55
N ALA A 176 3.50 3.91 10.74
CA ALA A 176 2.21 3.43 11.20
C ALA A 176 1.32 4.63 11.55
N THR A 177 0.16 4.75 10.89
CA THR A 177 -0.78 5.84 11.11
C THR A 177 -2.09 5.60 10.38
N ARG A 178 -3.21 6.00 10.95
CA ARG A 178 -4.52 6.02 10.26
C ARG A 178 -4.77 7.31 9.47
N ASP A 179 -3.84 8.25 9.47
CA ASP A 179 -4.01 9.55 8.82
C ASP A 179 -3.27 9.64 7.49
N TRP A 180 -4.02 9.68 6.39
CA TRP A 180 -3.48 9.86 5.05
C TRP A 180 -2.68 11.15 4.86
N ASP A 181 -2.91 12.20 5.66
CA ASP A 181 -2.08 13.41 5.62
C ASP A 181 -0.63 13.07 6.02
N LYS A 182 -0.46 12.28 7.07
CA LYS A 182 0.88 11.82 7.51
C LYS A 182 1.54 10.89 6.49
N VAL A 183 0.75 10.08 5.78
CA VAL A 183 1.28 9.24 4.67
C VAL A 183 1.86 10.11 3.57
N ALA A 184 1.11 11.12 3.12
CA ALA A 184 1.56 12.03 2.07
C ALA A 184 2.79 12.86 2.52
N GLU A 185 2.78 13.38 3.75
CA GLU A 185 3.91 14.11 4.35
C GLU A 185 5.18 13.24 4.41
N PHE A 186 5.05 11.99 4.85
CA PHE A 186 6.17 11.04 4.94
C PHE A 186 6.79 10.77 3.57
N LEU A 187 5.98 10.45 2.56
CA LEU A 187 6.45 10.19 1.20
C LEU A 187 7.10 11.43 0.59
N PHE A 188 6.49 12.60 0.77
CA PHE A 188 7.04 13.86 0.26
C PHE A 188 8.37 14.24 0.92
N ALA A 189 8.51 14.04 2.23
CA ALA A 189 9.76 14.30 2.94
C ALA A 189 10.89 13.37 2.46
N GLY A 190 10.58 12.10 2.19
CA GLY A 190 11.53 11.12 1.65
C GLY A 190 12.10 11.53 0.29
N GLU A 191 11.26 12.07 -0.60
CA GLU A 191 11.70 12.54 -1.92
C GLU A 191 12.61 13.77 -1.83
N ARG A 192 12.31 14.70 -0.96
CA ARG A 192 13.14 15.92 -0.78
C ARG A 192 14.54 15.61 -0.25
N THR A 193 14.68 14.59 0.60
CA THR A 193 15.99 14.14 1.08
C THR A 193 16.80 13.42 0.01
N ALA A 194 16.16 12.74 -0.94
CA ALA A 194 16.84 12.10 -2.06
C ALA A 194 17.39 13.11 -3.09
N GLU A 195 16.69 14.22 -3.33
CA GLU A 195 17.16 15.28 -4.25
C GLU A 195 18.42 15.99 -3.77
N VAL A 196 18.61 16.13 -2.46
CA VAL A 196 19.78 16.81 -1.88
C VAL A 196 21.07 15.98 -1.99
N ARG A 197 20.99 14.68 -2.30
CA ARG A 197 22.14 13.77 -2.45
C ARG A 197 22.69 13.65 -3.88
N ARG A 198 22.37 14.54 -4.80
CA ARG A 198 23.05 14.58 -6.10
C ARG A 198 24.46 15.15 -5.95
N THR A 199 25.41 14.29 -5.71
CA THR A 199 26.85 14.59 -5.89
C THR A 199 27.13 14.74 -7.38
N THR A 200 27.41 15.95 -7.82
CA THR A 200 28.08 16.16 -9.11
C THR A 200 29.58 15.85 -8.93
N LYS A 201 30.22 15.29 -9.96
CA LYS A 201 31.64 14.90 -9.93
C LYS A 201 32.63 16.06 -9.62
N GLU A 202 32.15 17.28 -9.51
CA GLU A 202 32.98 18.49 -9.32
C GLU A 202 32.75 19.23 -8.00
N THR A 203 31.67 18.94 -7.24
CA THR A 203 31.43 19.69 -6.00
C THR A 203 30.58 18.81 -5.03
N ASP A 204 31.15 18.54 -3.87
CA ASP A 204 30.49 17.89 -2.76
C ASP A 204 29.82 18.97 -1.90
N ILE A 205 28.54 19.25 -2.14
CA ILE A 205 27.76 20.23 -1.35
C ILE A 205 26.83 19.48 -0.44
N TYR A 206 27.10 19.44 0.83
CA TYR A 206 26.24 18.96 1.89
C TYR A 206 25.32 20.11 2.34
N LEU A 207 24.06 20.11 1.91
CA LEU A 207 23.01 21.01 2.42
C LEU A 207 22.13 20.26 3.42
N SER A 208 22.38 20.48 4.70
CA SER A 208 21.46 20.08 5.77
C SER A 208 20.38 21.16 5.92
N LEU A 209 19.16 20.87 5.47
CA LEU A 209 18.00 21.72 5.76
C LEU A 209 17.48 21.39 7.16
N ILE A 210 17.96 22.14 8.16
CA ILE A 210 17.35 22.16 9.48
C ILE A 210 15.99 22.84 9.34
N HIS A 211 14.94 22.16 9.77
CA HIS A 211 13.59 22.71 9.82
C HIS A 211 13.56 23.78 10.90
N ILE A 212 13.52 25.04 10.51
CA ILE A 212 13.20 26.14 11.42
C ILE A 212 11.68 26.23 11.42
N SER A 213 11.06 25.75 12.49
CA SER A 213 9.68 26.08 12.83
C SER A 213 9.67 27.53 13.30
N GLU A 214 9.05 28.42 12.54
CA GLU A 214 8.73 29.75 13.04
C GLU A 214 7.55 29.70 14.02
N PRO A 215 7.50 30.62 15.02
CA PRO A 215 6.59 30.61 16.15
C PRO A 215 5.14 30.93 15.81
#